data_54dd243f092092556daf87badb58829f
#
_entry.id   54dd243f092092556daf87badb58829f
#
_cell.length_a   1.000
_cell.length_b   1.000
_cell.length_c   1.000
_cell.angle_alpha   90.00
_cell.angle_beta   90.00
_cell.angle_gamma   90.00
#
_symmetry.space_group_name_H-M   'P 1'
#
loop_
_entity.id
_entity.type
_entity.pdbx_description
1 polymer ?
#
loop_
_entity_poly.entity_id
_entity_poly.type
_entity_poly.pdbx_seq_one_letter_code
_entity_poly.pdbx_strand_id
1 'polypeptide(L)'
;MEKPKLNFFQLLREAVWILLILGIGLAAFTWNYESVFFGGEVYFTDGDCYARMTRVRMIEAEGLHSIRSHNFENFPNGTTPHTTMPLDALIAGLSQVLRPFSSSSLSLAGAWISPLIGFSLLIFLEVWSFRLRLPYRRAMLLLVAVSPILAHGFQLGRPDHQSLLLFLIAVAVAAEVCIVLQRGRAWVFVSASAWALALWVSLFEPLVLLVLVLVTRGALLVFIPRLRPTLRQAIAPVGLFVALLVAAFVIDGWRAAAFHPAFDRWAQNIGELRSTTPAVLFGWCGWMLVILPLLLGLRFRRDRVTVGLVFLALIVATAGLTLHHARWGYFVALFCAMAVPWALAAQRRRWLAWMVFVVSLWPVAREWDHALYPTDAAWRARA
;
A
#
# COMPACT_ATOMS: atom_id res chain seq x y z
N MET A 1 17.97 -23.63 -13.10
CA MET A 1 16.68 -24.04 -12.50
C MET A 1 15.67 -24.17 -13.61
N GLU A 2 15.26 -25.38 -13.97
CA GLU A 2 14.23 -25.61 -14.97
C GLU A 2 12.90 -24.99 -14.50
N LYS A 3 12.26 -24.27 -15.44
CA LYS A 3 10.90 -23.75 -15.21
C LYS A 3 9.96 -24.95 -15.12
N PRO A 4 9.13 -25.12 -14.08
CA PRO A 4 8.15 -26.17 -14.04
C PRO A 4 7.21 -25.99 -15.23
N LYS A 5 7.14 -26.97 -16.11
CA LYS A 5 6.12 -27.03 -17.17
C LYS A 5 4.78 -27.28 -16.45
N LEU A 6 4.01 -26.23 -16.21
CA LEU A 6 2.64 -26.36 -15.72
C LEU A 6 1.80 -27.02 -16.81
N ASN A 7 1.03 -28.05 -16.45
CA ASN A 7 0.05 -28.62 -17.39
C ASN A 7 -1.17 -27.69 -17.54
N PHE A 8 -1.95 -27.88 -18.58
CA PHE A 8 -3.11 -27.04 -18.91
C PHE A 8 -4.08 -26.88 -17.71
N PHE A 9 -4.41 -27.96 -17.00
CA PHE A 9 -5.30 -27.92 -15.85
C PHE A 9 -4.71 -27.11 -14.67
N GLN A 10 -3.40 -27.14 -14.48
CA GLN A 10 -2.74 -26.34 -13.46
C GLN A 10 -2.80 -24.85 -13.82
N LEU A 11 -2.55 -24.50 -15.08
CA LEU A 11 -2.68 -23.12 -15.58
C LEU A 11 -4.11 -22.60 -15.43
N LEU A 12 -5.10 -23.40 -15.84
CA LEU A 12 -6.52 -23.05 -15.72
C LEU A 12 -6.90 -22.81 -14.24
N ARG A 13 -6.48 -23.70 -13.35
CA ARG A 13 -6.73 -23.55 -11.90
C ARG A 13 -6.11 -22.27 -11.35
N GLU A 14 -4.87 -21.93 -11.72
CA GLU A 14 -4.23 -20.68 -11.28
C GLU A 14 -4.97 -19.46 -11.84
N ALA A 15 -5.36 -19.48 -13.11
CA ALA A 15 -6.14 -18.40 -13.73
C ALA A 15 -7.49 -18.18 -13.01
N VAL A 16 -8.24 -19.25 -12.73
CA VAL A 16 -9.51 -19.17 -11.97
C VAL A 16 -9.30 -18.55 -10.60
N TRP A 17 -8.24 -18.94 -9.87
CA TRP A 17 -7.95 -18.35 -8.57
C TRP A 17 -7.59 -16.87 -8.64
N ILE A 18 -6.80 -16.46 -9.64
CA ILE A 18 -6.46 -15.05 -9.84
C ILE A 18 -7.73 -14.24 -10.15
N LEU A 19 -8.57 -14.73 -11.08
CA LEU A 19 -9.84 -14.07 -11.41
C LEU A 19 -10.77 -13.95 -10.20
N LEU A 20 -10.86 -14.99 -9.37
CA LEU A 20 -11.65 -14.95 -8.13
C LEU A 20 -11.13 -13.88 -7.17
N ILE A 21 -9.81 -13.82 -6.93
CA ILE A 21 -9.22 -12.81 -6.04
C ILE A 21 -9.40 -11.40 -6.59
N LEU A 22 -9.22 -11.20 -7.90
CA LEU A 22 -9.47 -9.92 -8.55
C LEU A 22 -10.96 -9.52 -8.46
N GLY A 23 -11.88 -10.47 -8.60
CA GLY A 23 -13.31 -10.25 -8.41
C GLY A 23 -13.67 -9.85 -6.98
N ILE A 24 -13.07 -10.50 -5.98
CA ILE A 24 -13.22 -10.11 -4.56
C ILE A 24 -12.64 -8.71 -4.34
N GLY A 25 -11.45 -8.42 -4.88
CA GLY A 25 -10.83 -7.09 -4.81
C GLY A 25 -11.70 -6.04 -5.49
N LEU A 26 -12.31 -6.34 -6.65
CA LEU A 26 -13.25 -5.45 -7.32
C LEU A 26 -14.41 -5.11 -6.40
N ALA A 27 -15.09 -6.11 -5.85
CA ALA A 27 -16.21 -5.90 -4.93
C ALA A 27 -15.79 -5.06 -3.71
N ALA A 28 -14.62 -5.35 -3.11
CA ALA A 28 -14.13 -4.63 -1.94
C ALA A 28 -13.67 -3.19 -2.24
N PHE A 29 -13.07 -2.93 -3.41
CA PHE A 29 -12.58 -1.59 -3.75
C PHE A 29 -13.68 -0.68 -4.32
N THR A 30 -14.79 -1.27 -4.78
CA THR A 30 -15.91 -0.53 -5.38
C THR A 30 -17.23 -0.67 -4.60
N TRP A 31 -17.16 -1.06 -3.32
CA TRP A 31 -18.35 -1.26 -2.47
C TRP A 31 -19.22 0.00 -2.37
N ASN A 32 -18.63 1.18 -2.55
CA ASN A 32 -19.27 2.49 -2.50
C ASN A 32 -19.68 3.03 -3.89
N TYR A 33 -19.85 2.15 -4.90
CA TYR A 33 -20.12 2.53 -6.29
C TYR A 33 -21.28 3.53 -6.42
N GLU A 34 -22.39 3.28 -5.74
CA GLU A 34 -23.59 4.11 -5.81
C GLU A 34 -23.38 5.53 -5.23
N SER A 35 -22.46 5.66 -4.26
CA SER A 35 -22.11 6.96 -3.68
C SER A 35 -21.17 7.78 -4.58
N VAL A 36 -20.41 7.11 -5.44
CA VAL A 36 -19.47 7.76 -6.37
C VAL A 36 -20.17 8.13 -7.67
N PHE A 37 -21.01 7.25 -8.18
CA PHE A 37 -21.76 7.49 -9.41
C PHE A 37 -23.23 7.72 -9.09
N PHE A 38 -23.59 9.00 -8.95
CA PHE A 38 -24.94 9.39 -8.61
C PHE A 38 -25.44 10.50 -9.54
N GLY A 39 -26.67 10.38 -10.05
CA GLY A 39 -27.30 11.38 -10.89
C GLY A 39 -26.57 11.68 -12.22
N GLY A 40 -25.73 10.77 -12.70
CA GLY A 40 -24.91 10.97 -13.91
C GLY A 40 -23.60 11.72 -13.67
N GLU A 41 -23.32 12.10 -12.42
CA GLU A 41 -22.11 12.81 -11.99
C GLU A 41 -21.17 11.88 -11.21
N VAL A 42 -19.90 12.29 -11.07
CA VAL A 42 -18.86 11.59 -10.30
C VAL A 42 -18.57 12.38 -9.03
N TYR A 43 -18.76 11.73 -7.89
CA TYR A 43 -18.46 12.30 -6.57
C TYR A 43 -17.25 11.64 -5.96
N PHE A 44 -16.41 12.45 -5.30
CA PHE A 44 -15.22 11.96 -4.59
C PHE A 44 -15.48 11.84 -3.09
N THR A 45 -14.71 10.98 -2.43
CA THR A 45 -14.99 10.56 -1.05
C THR A 45 -14.75 11.63 0.00
N ASP A 46 -13.83 12.58 -0.24
CA ASP A 46 -13.45 13.61 0.74
C ASP A 46 -12.87 14.87 0.08
N GLY A 47 -12.62 15.90 0.91
CA GLY A 47 -12.10 17.20 0.47
C GLY A 47 -10.72 17.12 -0.17
N ASP A 48 -9.83 16.25 0.33
CA ASP A 48 -8.47 16.07 -0.20
C ASP A 48 -8.50 15.51 -1.62
N CYS A 49 -9.47 14.63 -1.90
CA CYS A 49 -9.72 14.10 -3.24
C CYS A 49 -10.17 15.19 -4.21
N TYR A 50 -11.09 16.08 -3.78
CA TYR A 50 -11.50 17.24 -4.59
C TYR A 50 -10.35 18.23 -4.82
N ALA A 51 -9.55 18.51 -3.79
CA ALA A 51 -8.38 19.37 -3.91
C ALA A 51 -7.37 18.80 -4.93
N ARG A 52 -7.11 17.49 -4.88
CA ARG A 52 -6.28 16.83 -5.89
C ARG A 52 -6.84 16.94 -7.29
N MET A 53 -8.12 16.65 -7.48
CA MET A 53 -8.75 16.74 -8.80
C MET A 53 -8.74 18.17 -9.33
N THR A 54 -8.81 19.18 -8.46
CA THR A 54 -8.63 20.60 -8.85
C THR A 54 -7.21 20.83 -9.36
N ARG A 55 -6.17 20.34 -8.68
CA ARG A 55 -4.78 20.43 -9.17
C ARG A 55 -4.61 19.76 -10.54
N VAL A 56 -5.18 18.56 -10.71
CA VAL A 56 -5.07 17.84 -12.01
C VAL A 56 -5.79 18.62 -13.13
N ARG A 57 -6.94 19.25 -12.86
CA ARG A 57 -7.59 20.16 -13.83
C ARG A 57 -6.69 21.33 -14.20
N MET A 58 -6.01 21.94 -13.24
CA MET A 58 -5.04 23.02 -13.51
C MET A 58 -3.89 22.51 -14.38
N ILE A 59 -3.34 21.33 -14.09
CA ILE A 59 -2.29 20.70 -14.91
C ILE A 59 -2.75 20.55 -16.36
N GLU A 60 -3.95 19.99 -16.59
CA GLU A 60 -4.49 19.81 -17.95
C GLU A 60 -4.79 21.14 -18.66
N ALA A 61 -5.34 22.12 -17.95
CA ALA A 61 -5.73 23.41 -18.52
C ALA A 61 -4.53 24.30 -18.87
N GLU A 62 -3.49 24.27 -18.05
CA GLU A 62 -2.31 25.13 -18.18
C GLU A 62 -1.13 24.44 -18.87
N GLY A 63 -1.24 23.13 -19.17
CA GLY A 63 -0.16 22.33 -19.76
C GLY A 63 1.06 22.18 -18.85
N LEU A 64 0.86 22.26 -17.54
CA LEU A 64 1.93 22.15 -16.54
C LEU A 64 2.29 20.70 -16.27
N HIS A 65 3.50 20.47 -15.76
CA HIS A 65 3.95 19.14 -15.31
C HIS A 65 3.61 18.88 -13.85
N SER A 66 3.61 19.92 -13.01
CA SER A 66 3.21 19.83 -11.60
C SER A 66 2.72 21.19 -11.09
N ILE A 67 1.90 21.18 -10.03
CA ILE A 67 1.47 22.38 -9.32
C ILE A 67 2.36 22.55 -8.10
N ARG A 68 3.21 23.58 -8.10
CA ARG A 68 4.12 23.89 -6.99
C ARG A 68 3.46 24.72 -5.89
N SER A 69 2.49 25.53 -6.25
CA SER A 69 1.70 26.35 -5.32
C SER A 69 0.35 26.65 -5.94
N HIS A 70 -0.66 26.84 -5.11
CA HIS A 70 -2.00 27.27 -5.51
C HIS A 70 -2.67 28.04 -4.37
N ASN A 71 -3.72 28.80 -4.69
CA ASN A 71 -4.41 29.69 -3.75
C ASN A 71 -5.86 29.27 -3.43
N PHE A 72 -6.35 28.15 -3.96
CA PHE A 72 -7.69 27.67 -3.65
C PHE A 72 -7.79 26.99 -2.28
N GLU A 73 -6.66 26.61 -1.68
CA GLU A 73 -6.56 26.23 -0.26
C GLU A 73 -5.81 27.33 0.49
N ASN A 74 -6.19 27.59 1.74
CA ASN A 74 -5.59 28.60 2.62
C ASN A 74 -5.61 30.02 2.00
N PHE A 75 -6.71 30.40 1.35
CA PHE A 75 -6.85 31.72 0.73
C PHE A 75 -6.77 32.84 1.78
N PRO A 76 -6.12 33.99 1.51
CA PRO A 76 -5.44 34.38 0.28
C PRO A 76 -3.97 33.94 0.19
N ASN A 77 -3.40 33.33 1.23
CA ASN A 77 -1.96 33.06 1.34
C ASN A 77 -1.51 31.91 0.40
N GLY A 78 -2.43 31.03 0.02
CA GLY A 78 -2.12 29.86 -0.76
C GLY A 78 -1.40 28.76 0.03
N THR A 79 -1.10 27.67 -0.66
CA THR A 79 -0.36 26.54 -0.09
C THR A 79 0.54 25.87 -1.12
N THR A 80 1.55 25.15 -0.62
CA THR A 80 2.38 24.24 -1.41
C THR A 80 1.86 22.82 -1.15
N PRO A 81 1.42 22.07 -2.19
CA PRO A 81 0.94 20.71 -2.01
C PRO A 81 2.02 19.82 -1.39
N HIS A 82 1.68 19.06 -0.38
CA HIS A 82 2.60 18.11 0.27
C HIS A 82 2.56 16.71 -0.37
N THR A 83 1.52 16.41 -1.15
CA THR A 83 1.34 15.17 -1.92
C THR A 83 1.20 15.50 -3.41
N THR A 84 1.53 14.62 -4.36
CA THR A 84 2.36 15.19 -5.40
C THR A 84 2.18 14.59 -6.78
N MET A 85 2.95 15.10 -7.71
CA MET A 85 2.96 14.89 -9.14
C MET A 85 2.87 13.41 -9.58
N PRO A 86 3.53 12.42 -8.95
CA PRO A 86 3.43 11.06 -9.49
C PRO A 86 1.99 10.54 -9.61
N LEU A 87 1.12 10.80 -8.63
CA LEU A 87 -0.27 10.39 -8.73
C LEU A 87 -1.07 11.33 -9.64
N ASP A 88 -0.82 12.63 -9.55
CA ASP A 88 -1.48 13.63 -10.40
C ASP A 88 -1.20 13.34 -11.88
N ALA A 89 0.06 12.98 -12.23
CA ALA A 89 0.44 12.57 -13.59
C ALA A 89 -0.24 11.26 -14.04
N LEU A 90 -0.39 10.29 -13.12
CA LEU A 90 -1.11 9.05 -13.44
C LEU A 90 -2.59 9.32 -13.74
N ILE A 91 -3.24 10.19 -12.96
CA ILE A 91 -4.63 10.58 -13.20
C ILE A 91 -4.76 11.30 -14.55
N ALA A 92 -3.90 12.30 -14.83
CA ALA A 92 -3.89 13.00 -16.10
C ALA A 92 -3.64 12.05 -17.28
N GLY A 93 -2.67 11.14 -17.15
CA GLY A 93 -2.39 10.11 -18.16
C GLY A 93 -3.58 9.18 -18.40
N LEU A 94 -4.25 8.72 -17.35
CA LEU A 94 -5.47 7.91 -17.48
C LEU A 94 -6.61 8.69 -18.11
N SER A 95 -6.76 9.99 -17.77
CA SER A 95 -7.73 10.88 -18.41
C SER A 95 -7.53 10.97 -19.93
N GLN A 96 -6.28 11.12 -20.39
CA GLN A 96 -5.96 11.14 -21.83
C GLN A 96 -6.36 9.83 -22.53
N VAL A 97 -6.14 8.68 -21.88
CA VAL A 97 -6.55 7.36 -22.42
C VAL A 97 -8.07 7.24 -22.50
N LEU A 98 -8.80 7.80 -21.53
CA LEU A 98 -10.28 7.75 -21.48
C LEU A 98 -10.96 8.80 -22.36
N ARG A 99 -10.26 9.87 -22.78
CA ARG A 99 -10.81 10.98 -23.56
C ARG A 99 -11.56 10.56 -24.84
N PRO A 100 -11.11 9.55 -25.62
CA PRO A 100 -11.85 9.10 -26.80
C PRO A 100 -13.20 8.44 -26.48
N PHE A 101 -13.41 7.99 -25.23
CA PHE A 101 -14.56 7.19 -24.81
C PHE A 101 -15.55 7.98 -23.94
N SER A 102 -15.14 9.10 -23.33
CA SER A 102 -16.00 9.86 -22.41
C SER A 102 -15.59 11.35 -22.33
N SER A 103 -16.61 12.21 -22.34
CA SER A 103 -16.45 13.64 -22.07
C SER A 103 -16.06 13.91 -20.61
N SER A 104 -16.42 13.02 -19.68
CA SER A 104 -16.08 13.09 -18.25
C SER A 104 -14.79 12.31 -17.91
N SER A 105 -13.87 12.18 -18.89
CA SER A 105 -12.65 11.35 -18.80
C SER A 105 -11.83 11.63 -17.55
N LEU A 106 -11.65 12.89 -17.17
CA LEU A 106 -10.88 13.29 -16.00
C LEU A 106 -11.54 12.84 -14.70
N SER A 107 -12.85 13.02 -14.54
CA SER A 107 -13.58 12.58 -13.36
C SER A 107 -13.57 11.06 -13.24
N LEU A 108 -13.74 10.33 -14.35
CA LEU A 108 -13.63 8.88 -14.40
C LEU A 108 -12.21 8.41 -14.05
N ALA A 109 -11.18 9.09 -14.58
CA ALA A 109 -9.79 8.77 -14.24
C ALA A 109 -9.53 8.93 -12.74
N GLY A 110 -10.00 10.03 -12.13
CA GLY A 110 -9.92 10.25 -10.69
C GLY A 110 -10.67 9.18 -9.89
N ALA A 111 -11.86 8.79 -10.33
CA ALA A 111 -12.64 7.76 -9.63
C ALA A 111 -11.95 6.39 -9.64
N TRP A 112 -11.36 5.98 -10.77
CA TRP A 112 -10.83 4.64 -10.97
C TRP A 112 -9.34 4.47 -10.66
N ILE A 113 -8.57 5.54 -10.50
CA ILE A 113 -7.10 5.44 -10.33
C ILE A 113 -6.71 4.55 -9.13
N SER A 114 -7.35 4.74 -7.97
CA SER A 114 -7.02 3.97 -6.76
C SER A 114 -7.38 2.50 -6.87
N PRO A 115 -8.58 2.07 -7.35
CA PRO A 115 -8.86 0.67 -7.66
C PRO A 115 -7.86 0.06 -8.65
N LEU A 116 -7.48 0.76 -9.71
CA LEU A 116 -6.52 0.26 -10.70
C LEU A 116 -5.14 0.03 -10.09
N ILE A 117 -4.69 0.90 -9.19
CA ILE A 117 -3.45 0.71 -8.42
C ILE A 117 -3.59 -0.50 -7.49
N GLY A 118 -4.75 -0.68 -6.83
CA GLY A 118 -5.05 -1.85 -6.00
C GLY A 118 -4.97 -3.17 -6.78
N PHE A 119 -5.54 -3.23 -7.99
CA PHE A 119 -5.39 -4.38 -8.89
C PHE A 119 -3.94 -4.61 -9.31
N SER A 120 -3.21 -3.52 -9.60
CA SER A 120 -1.79 -3.61 -9.92
C SER A 120 -0.98 -4.19 -8.76
N LEU A 121 -1.35 -3.86 -7.52
CA LEU A 121 -0.76 -4.45 -6.31
C LEU A 121 -1.05 -5.95 -6.22
N LEU A 122 -2.30 -6.38 -6.41
CA LEU A 122 -2.67 -7.80 -6.37
C LEU A 122 -1.91 -8.60 -7.44
N ILE A 123 -1.83 -8.09 -8.67
CA ILE A 123 -1.09 -8.71 -9.77
C ILE A 123 0.41 -8.76 -9.46
N PHE A 124 0.98 -7.68 -8.98
CA PHE A 124 2.39 -7.63 -8.59
C PHE A 124 2.72 -8.68 -7.52
N LEU A 125 1.92 -8.74 -6.44
CA LEU A 125 2.12 -9.69 -5.34
C LEU A 125 1.94 -11.14 -5.79
N GLU A 126 0.99 -11.41 -6.70
CA GLU A 126 0.85 -12.76 -7.30
C GLU A 126 2.09 -13.14 -8.08
N VAL A 127 2.55 -12.29 -9.02
CA VAL A 127 3.74 -12.57 -9.83
C VAL A 127 4.99 -12.73 -8.96
N TRP A 128 5.17 -11.86 -7.97
CA TRP A 128 6.29 -11.91 -7.03
C TRP A 128 6.29 -13.20 -6.20
N SER A 129 5.15 -13.52 -5.57
CA SER A 129 5.02 -14.71 -4.72
C SER A 129 5.07 -16.02 -5.50
N PHE A 130 4.53 -16.02 -6.72
CA PHE A 130 4.64 -17.15 -7.66
C PHE A 130 6.09 -17.42 -8.04
N ARG A 131 6.86 -16.37 -8.42
CA ARG A 131 8.29 -16.50 -8.75
C ARG A 131 9.14 -16.99 -7.59
N LEU A 132 8.81 -16.59 -6.37
CA LEU A 132 9.46 -17.07 -5.16
C LEU A 132 8.96 -18.44 -4.70
N ARG A 133 7.93 -19.00 -5.34
CA ARG A 133 7.26 -20.26 -4.97
C ARG A 133 6.78 -20.24 -3.51
N LEU A 134 6.22 -19.10 -3.08
CA LEU A 134 5.76 -18.97 -1.70
C LEU A 134 4.53 -19.87 -1.46
N PRO A 135 4.52 -20.63 -0.34
CA PRO A 135 3.32 -21.34 0.08
C PRO A 135 2.26 -20.31 0.54
N TYR A 136 0.99 -20.68 0.53
CA TYR A 136 -0.12 -19.83 1.02
C TYR A 136 -0.20 -18.43 0.39
N ARG A 137 0.35 -18.22 -0.84
CA ARG A 137 0.28 -16.93 -1.53
C ARG A 137 -1.16 -16.46 -1.74
N ARG A 138 -2.12 -17.39 -1.94
CA ARG A 138 -3.54 -17.07 -2.07
C ARG A 138 -4.14 -16.48 -0.81
N ALA A 139 -3.71 -16.94 0.38
CA ALA A 139 -4.11 -16.36 1.65
C ALA A 139 -3.57 -14.92 1.80
N MET A 140 -2.35 -14.66 1.35
CA MET A 140 -1.78 -13.31 1.27
C MET A 140 -2.64 -12.39 0.41
N LEU A 141 -2.93 -12.79 -0.82
CA LEU A 141 -3.71 -11.99 -1.77
C LEU A 141 -5.14 -11.77 -1.28
N LEU A 142 -5.76 -12.80 -0.71
CA LEU A 142 -7.10 -12.69 -0.12
C LEU A 142 -7.11 -11.65 1.00
N LEU A 143 -6.12 -11.68 1.90
CA LEU A 143 -6.05 -10.69 2.99
C LEU A 143 -5.83 -9.26 2.45
N VAL A 144 -5.03 -9.08 1.39
CA VAL A 144 -4.90 -7.77 0.73
C VAL A 144 -6.24 -7.31 0.16
N ALA A 145 -6.99 -8.22 -0.51
CA ALA A 145 -8.26 -7.88 -1.15
C ALA A 145 -9.37 -7.55 -0.14
N VAL A 146 -9.42 -8.27 1.01
CA VAL A 146 -10.54 -8.14 1.98
C VAL A 146 -10.23 -7.29 3.20
N SER A 147 -9.00 -6.83 3.42
CA SER A 147 -8.69 -5.95 4.54
C SER A 147 -9.42 -4.62 4.39
N PRO A 148 -10.31 -4.22 5.33
CA PRO A 148 -11.12 -3.00 5.19
C PRO A 148 -10.27 -1.74 5.03
N ILE A 149 -9.15 -1.62 5.74
CA ILE A 149 -8.28 -0.46 5.65
C ILE A 149 -7.53 -0.43 4.30
N LEU A 150 -7.13 -1.58 3.75
CA LEU A 150 -6.54 -1.63 2.42
C LEU A 150 -7.59 -1.34 1.34
N ALA A 151 -8.80 -1.89 1.48
CA ALA A 151 -9.92 -1.58 0.58
C ALA A 151 -10.23 -0.08 0.61
N HIS A 152 -10.22 0.58 1.78
CA HIS A 152 -10.35 2.02 1.90
C HIS A 152 -9.21 2.78 1.19
N GLY A 153 -7.96 2.30 1.26
CA GLY A 153 -6.83 2.89 0.54
C GLY A 153 -6.93 2.79 -0.99
N PHE A 154 -7.67 1.79 -1.50
CA PHE A 154 -7.90 1.57 -2.94
C PHE A 154 -9.34 1.86 -3.37
N GLN A 155 -10.10 2.56 -2.54
CA GLN A 155 -11.53 2.80 -2.73
C GLN A 155 -11.82 3.61 -4.00
N LEU A 156 -12.92 3.26 -4.66
CA LEU A 156 -13.46 4.00 -5.80
C LEU A 156 -13.80 5.44 -5.38
N GLY A 157 -13.53 6.41 -6.26
CA GLY A 157 -13.77 7.82 -5.96
C GLY A 157 -12.79 8.42 -4.94
N ARG A 158 -11.70 7.70 -4.61
CA ARG A 158 -10.66 8.18 -3.71
C ARG A 158 -9.30 8.32 -4.42
N PRO A 159 -9.10 9.34 -5.26
CA PRO A 159 -7.81 9.64 -5.89
C PRO A 159 -6.81 10.17 -4.86
N ASP A 160 -6.49 9.34 -3.85
CA ASP A 160 -5.57 9.73 -2.78
C ASP A 160 -4.20 9.08 -2.95
N HIS A 161 -3.15 9.79 -2.48
CA HIS A 161 -1.75 9.34 -2.54
C HIS A 161 -1.50 8.01 -1.84
N GLN A 162 -2.35 7.63 -0.87
CA GLN A 162 -2.23 6.38 -0.11
C GLN A 162 -2.23 5.14 -1.03
N SER A 163 -3.03 5.15 -2.10
CA SER A 163 -3.08 4.01 -3.03
C SER A 163 -1.73 3.76 -3.71
N LEU A 164 -1.12 4.81 -4.26
CA LEU A 164 0.18 4.70 -4.93
C LEU A 164 1.31 4.43 -3.92
N LEU A 165 1.22 5.03 -2.74
CA LEU A 165 2.19 4.82 -1.67
C LEU A 165 2.20 3.36 -1.20
N LEU A 166 1.03 2.74 -0.97
CA LEU A 166 0.90 1.32 -0.61
C LEU A 166 1.52 0.41 -1.67
N PHE A 167 1.26 0.69 -2.95
CA PHE A 167 1.86 -0.06 -4.04
C PHE A 167 3.40 0.03 -4.03
N LEU A 168 3.95 1.24 -3.93
CA LEU A 168 5.40 1.47 -3.94
C LEU A 168 6.08 0.85 -2.71
N ILE A 169 5.49 0.97 -1.52
CA ILE A 169 6.01 0.34 -0.30
C ILE A 169 5.96 -1.19 -0.40
N ALA A 170 4.89 -1.77 -0.97
CA ALA A 170 4.84 -3.21 -1.22
C ALA A 170 5.95 -3.68 -2.15
N VAL A 171 6.21 -2.92 -3.24
CA VAL A 171 7.31 -3.21 -4.18
C VAL A 171 8.67 -3.08 -3.49
N ALA A 172 8.87 -2.03 -2.69
CA ALA A 172 10.10 -1.81 -1.95
C ALA A 172 10.40 -2.95 -0.96
N VAL A 173 9.41 -3.32 -0.13
CA VAL A 173 9.54 -4.41 0.85
C VAL A 173 9.70 -5.77 0.17
N ALA A 174 8.98 -6.03 -0.92
CA ALA A 174 9.17 -7.24 -1.73
C ALA A 174 10.59 -7.32 -2.30
N ALA A 175 11.15 -6.20 -2.73
CA ALA A 175 12.53 -6.13 -3.20
C ALA A 175 13.53 -6.38 -2.07
N GLU A 176 13.33 -5.80 -0.87
CA GLU A 176 14.16 -6.08 0.30
C GLU A 176 14.15 -7.57 0.69
N VAL A 177 12.97 -8.21 0.64
CA VAL A 177 12.86 -9.66 0.83
C VAL A 177 13.69 -10.42 -0.21
N CYS A 178 13.62 -10.03 -1.48
CA CYS A 178 14.41 -10.67 -2.54
C CYS A 178 15.92 -10.45 -2.35
N ILE A 179 16.35 -9.29 -1.84
CA ILE A 179 17.74 -9.00 -1.51
C ILE A 179 18.21 -9.91 -0.36
N VAL A 180 17.44 -10.02 0.72
CA VAL A 180 17.74 -10.91 1.86
C VAL A 180 17.83 -12.38 1.40
N LEU A 181 16.97 -12.79 0.46
CA LEU A 181 16.98 -14.12 -0.16
C LEU A 181 18.02 -14.29 -1.27
N GLN A 182 18.81 -13.27 -1.57
CA GLN A 182 19.83 -13.26 -2.64
C GLN A 182 19.28 -13.64 -4.03
N ARG A 183 18.09 -13.16 -4.39
CA ARG A 183 17.36 -13.48 -5.64
C ARG A 183 17.84 -12.71 -6.87
N GLY A 184 18.98 -12.04 -6.80
CA GLY A 184 19.61 -11.35 -7.92
C GLY A 184 19.77 -9.83 -7.69
N ARG A 185 20.70 -9.24 -8.44
CA ARG A 185 21.11 -7.84 -8.26
C ARG A 185 20.04 -6.83 -8.68
N ALA A 186 19.17 -7.19 -9.63
CA ALA A 186 18.13 -6.31 -10.13
C ALA A 186 17.20 -5.80 -8.99
N TRP A 187 17.00 -6.60 -7.94
CA TRP A 187 16.16 -6.23 -6.82
C TRP A 187 16.69 -5.05 -5.99
N VAL A 188 18.01 -4.81 -6.03
CA VAL A 188 18.59 -3.63 -5.34
C VAL A 188 18.18 -2.35 -6.07
N PHE A 189 18.11 -2.36 -7.40
CA PHE A 189 17.64 -1.23 -8.20
C PHE A 189 16.12 -1.03 -8.03
N VAL A 190 15.36 -2.12 -7.99
CA VAL A 190 13.90 -2.07 -7.72
C VAL A 190 13.63 -1.45 -6.36
N SER A 191 14.38 -1.87 -5.31
CA SER A 191 14.27 -1.27 -3.97
C SER A 191 14.60 0.22 -4.00
N ALA A 192 15.74 0.60 -4.56
CA ALA A 192 16.15 2.00 -4.67
C ALA A 192 15.11 2.88 -5.37
N SER A 193 14.59 2.41 -6.51
CA SER A 193 13.56 3.13 -7.26
C SER A 193 12.25 3.23 -6.49
N ALA A 194 11.79 2.14 -5.90
CA ALA A 194 10.52 2.12 -5.18
C ALA A 194 10.54 3.01 -3.94
N TRP A 195 11.64 3.02 -3.18
CA TRP A 195 11.81 3.93 -2.04
C TRP A 195 11.90 5.39 -2.47
N ALA A 196 12.66 5.70 -3.53
CA ALA A 196 12.76 7.07 -4.04
C ALA A 196 11.42 7.60 -4.54
N LEU A 197 10.66 6.78 -5.28
CA LEU A 197 9.32 7.14 -5.75
C LEU A 197 8.32 7.26 -4.59
N ALA A 198 8.40 6.40 -3.58
CA ALA A 198 7.56 6.49 -2.39
C ALA A 198 7.81 7.81 -1.63
N LEU A 199 9.09 8.20 -1.46
CA LEU A 199 9.48 9.49 -0.89
C LEU A 199 9.04 10.68 -1.75
N TRP A 200 8.97 10.50 -3.07
CA TRP A 200 8.40 11.52 -3.96
C TRP A 200 6.89 11.68 -3.76
N VAL A 201 6.15 10.58 -3.57
CA VAL A 201 4.70 10.62 -3.34
C VAL A 201 4.36 11.25 -2.00
N SER A 202 5.03 10.85 -0.92
CA SER A 202 4.87 11.37 0.44
C SER A 202 6.20 11.26 1.17
N LEU A 203 6.54 12.26 1.98
CA LEU A 203 7.82 12.26 2.68
C LEU A 203 7.76 11.48 4.00
N PHE A 204 6.70 11.62 4.78
CA PHE A 204 6.67 11.22 6.20
C PHE A 204 6.70 9.70 6.39
N GLU A 205 5.69 8.98 5.87
CA GLU A 205 5.57 7.55 6.10
C GLU A 205 6.72 6.75 5.43
N PRO A 206 7.09 7.02 4.15
CA PRO A 206 8.18 6.30 3.52
C PRO A 206 9.52 6.53 4.21
N LEU A 207 9.78 7.73 4.75
CA LEU A 207 11.02 8.01 5.47
C LEU A 207 11.12 7.17 6.74
N VAL A 208 10.05 7.11 7.54
CA VAL A 208 10.01 6.30 8.77
C VAL A 208 10.17 4.81 8.44
N LEU A 209 9.46 4.32 7.41
CA LEU A 209 9.55 2.92 6.98
C LEU A 209 10.93 2.58 6.41
N LEU A 210 11.52 3.47 5.62
CA LEU A 210 12.88 3.30 5.10
C LEU A 210 13.91 3.21 6.23
N VAL A 211 13.84 4.11 7.22
CA VAL A 211 14.72 4.06 8.40
C VAL A 211 14.53 2.73 9.14
N LEU A 212 13.30 2.29 9.36
CA LEU A 212 13.01 1.01 10.01
C LEU A 212 13.60 -0.18 9.25
N VAL A 213 13.47 -0.20 7.92
CA VAL A 213 14.05 -1.24 7.05
C VAL A 213 15.57 -1.18 7.10
N LEU A 214 16.18 0.00 7.04
CA LEU A 214 17.64 0.15 7.10
C LEU A 214 18.21 -0.28 8.46
N VAL A 215 17.55 0.05 9.56
CA VAL A 215 17.93 -0.40 10.91
C VAL A 215 17.83 -1.91 11.03
N THR A 216 16.71 -2.49 10.59
CA THR A 216 16.51 -3.95 10.60
C THR A 216 17.54 -4.66 9.73
N ARG A 217 17.81 -4.13 8.54
CA ARG A 217 18.84 -4.65 7.64
C ARG A 217 20.24 -4.50 8.22
N GLY A 218 20.55 -3.36 8.83
CA GLY A 218 21.82 -3.13 9.52
C GLY A 218 22.06 -4.16 10.63
N ALA A 219 21.04 -4.44 11.44
CA ALA A 219 21.10 -5.49 12.44
C ALA A 219 21.36 -6.88 11.81
N LEU A 220 20.64 -7.21 10.71
CA LEU A 220 20.88 -8.48 9.99
C LEU A 220 22.31 -8.56 9.44
N LEU A 221 22.91 -7.48 8.95
CA LEU A 221 24.28 -7.45 8.43
C LEU A 221 25.34 -7.65 9.52
N VAL A 222 25.04 -7.26 10.78
CA VAL A 222 25.90 -7.56 11.94
C VAL A 222 25.91 -9.06 12.23
N PHE A 223 24.72 -9.68 12.27
CA PHE A 223 24.57 -11.11 12.62
C PHE A 223 24.84 -12.07 11.46
N ILE A 224 24.72 -11.58 10.20
CA ILE A 224 24.86 -12.40 9.00
C ILE A 224 25.79 -11.67 7.99
N PRO A 225 27.12 -11.70 8.21
CA PRO A 225 28.09 -10.96 7.40
C PRO A 225 28.05 -11.26 5.88
N ARG A 226 27.61 -12.46 5.51
CA ARG A 226 27.46 -12.89 4.09
C ARG A 226 26.44 -12.04 3.30
N LEU A 227 25.57 -11.28 3.98
CA LEU A 227 24.60 -10.40 3.34
C LEU A 227 25.18 -9.00 3.05
N ARG A 228 26.41 -8.71 3.48
CA ARG A 228 27.05 -7.41 3.27
C ARG A 228 27.31 -7.15 1.79
N PRO A 229 26.77 -6.07 1.20
CA PRO A 229 27.10 -5.70 -0.17
C PRO A 229 28.54 -5.19 -0.23
N THR A 230 29.19 -5.42 -1.36
CA THR A 230 30.45 -4.70 -1.66
C THR A 230 30.15 -3.26 -2.02
N LEU A 231 31.12 -2.36 -1.81
CA LEU A 231 30.96 -0.94 -2.16
C LEU A 231 30.53 -0.75 -3.62
N ARG A 232 31.15 -1.49 -4.55
CA ARG A 232 30.81 -1.46 -5.98
C ARG A 232 29.36 -1.87 -6.27
N GLN A 233 28.78 -2.75 -5.44
CA GLN A 233 27.39 -3.18 -5.59
C GLN A 233 26.39 -2.14 -5.05
N ALA A 234 26.82 -1.25 -4.16
CA ALA A 234 25.98 -0.23 -3.55
C ALA A 234 25.95 1.09 -4.34
N ILE A 235 27.04 1.45 -5.02
CA ILE A 235 27.19 2.77 -5.68
C ILE A 235 26.05 3.04 -6.69
N ALA A 236 25.83 2.13 -7.65
CA ALA A 236 24.86 2.37 -8.73
C ALA A 236 23.40 2.45 -8.23
N PRO A 237 22.91 1.57 -7.32
CA PRO A 237 21.57 1.71 -6.74
C PRO A 237 21.40 2.97 -5.90
N VAL A 238 22.41 3.36 -5.11
CA VAL A 238 22.41 4.61 -4.33
C VAL A 238 22.40 5.82 -5.26
N GLY A 239 23.21 5.78 -6.33
CA GLY A 239 23.19 6.81 -7.38
C GLY A 239 21.82 6.96 -8.04
N LEU A 240 21.16 5.86 -8.37
CA LEU A 240 19.78 5.88 -8.90
C LEU A 240 18.77 6.45 -7.89
N PHE A 241 18.85 6.05 -6.63
CA PHE A 241 18.00 6.58 -5.56
C PHE A 241 18.14 8.12 -5.44
N VAL A 242 19.38 8.60 -5.38
CA VAL A 242 19.68 10.03 -5.29
C VAL A 242 19.23 10.77 -6.56
N ALA A 243 19.47 10.21 -7.76
CA ALA A 243 19.04 10.83 -9.00
C ALA A 243 17.52 10.99 -9.09
N LEU A 244 16.75 10.00 -8.63
CA LEU A 244 15.29 10.09 -8.57
C LEU A 244 14.80 11.11 -7.54
N LEU A 245 15.46 11.24 -6.39
CA LEU A 245 15.13 12.30 -5.42
C LEU A 245 15.47 13.69 -5.95
N VAL A 246 16.59 13.85 -6.66
CA VAL A 246 16.95 15.10 -7.33
C VAL A 246 15.91 15.45 -8.39
N ALA A 247 15.48 14.47 -9.21
CA ALA A 247 14.41 14.66 -10.19
C ALA A 247 13.09 15.10 -9.51
N ALA A 248 12.71 14.47 -8.41
CA ALA A 248 11.55 14.86 -7.63
C ALA A 248 11.65 16.31 -7.14
N PHE A 249 12.81 16.69 -6.61
CA PHE A 249 13.06 18.06 -6.17
C PHE A 249 13.00 19.08 -7.31
N VAL A 250 13.60 18.75 -8.46
CA VAL A 250 13.59 19.65 -9.64
C VAL A 250 12.16 19.84 -10.17
N ILE A 251 11.37 18.79 -10.22
CA ILE A 251 10.00 18.81 -10.77
C ILE A 251 9.05 19.49 -9.81
N ASP A 252 9.01 19.05 -8.56
CA ASP A 252 8.00 19.45 -7.57
C ASP A 252 8.46 20.54 -6.57
N GLY A 253 9.76 20.79 -6.49
CA GLY A 253 10.33 21.75 -5.54
C GLY A 253 10.49 21.16 -4.12
N TRP A 254 10.84 22.04 -3.18
CA TRP A 254 11.07 21.66 -1.78
C TRP A 254 9.76 21.53 -0.99
N ARG A 255 9.63 20.46 -0.21
CA ARG A 255 8.40 20.08 0.50
C ARG A 255 8.61 19.83 1.99
N ALA A 256 9.27 20.75 2.67
CA ALA A 256 9.60 20.62 4.11
C ALA A 256 8.43 20.99 5.06
N ALA A 257 7.21 21.21 4.56
CA ALA A 257 6.08 21.67 5.38
C ALA A 257 5.66 20.74 6.53
N ALA A 258 6.14 19.50 6.55
CA ALA A 258 5.80 18.50 7.57
C ALA A 258 6.30 18.83 9.01
N PHE A 259 7.13 19.86 9.17
CA PHE A 259 7.70 20.24 10.46
C PHE A 259 7.22 21.61 10.97
N HIS A 260 6.04 22.05 10.55
CA HIS A 260 5.50 23.33 11.00
C HIS A 260 5.13 23.25 12.50
N PRO A 261 5.42 24.30 13.31
CA PRO A 261 5.11 24.32 14.75
C PRO A 261 3.62 24.14 15.11
N ALA A 262 2.72 24.40 14.15
CA ALA A 262 1.28 24.17 14.30
C ALA A 262 0.83 22.76 13.90
N PHE A 263 1.74 21.85 13.55
CA PHE A 263 1.43 20.49 13.09
C PHE A 263 0.52 19.75 14.08
N ASP A 264 0.79 19.81 15.38
CA ASP A 264 0.00 19.12 16.39
C ASP A 264 -1.45 19.59 16.44
N ARG A 265 -1.69 20.91 16.29
CA ARG A 265 -3.06 21.47 16.24
C ARG A 265 -3.79 21.08 14.96
N TRP A 266 -3.09 21.06 13.85
CA TRP A 266 -3.63 20.62 12.58
C TRP A 266 -3.94 19.11 12.60
N ALA A 267 -3.00 18.30 13.11
CA ALA A 267 -3.16 16.85 13.20
C ALA A 267 -4.38 16.40 14.03
N GLN A 268 -4.72 17.14 15.09
CA GLN A 268 -5.92 16.86 15.93
C GLN A 268 -7.23 16.95 15.15
N ASN A 269 -7.28 17.70 14.07
CA ASN A 269 -8.47 17.86 13.23
C ASN A 269 -8.56 16.83 12.09
N ILE A 270 -7.49 16.04 11.86
CA ILE A 270 -7.42 15.06 10.79
C ILE A 270 -7.72 13.66 11.34
N GLY A 271 -8.80 13.04 10.86
CA GLY A 271 -9.26 11.74 11.34
C GLY A 271 -8.19 10.65 11.28
N GLU A 272 -7.38 10.62 10.22
CA GLU A 272 -6.32 9.63 10.01
C GLU A 272 -5.12 9.80 10.97
N LEU A 273 -4.94 11.00 11.55
CA LEU A 273 -3.88 11.29 12.53
C LEU A 273 -4.34 11.12 13.98
N ARG A 274 -5.59 10.72 14.21
CA ARG A 274 -6.07 10.37 15.55
C ARG A 274 -5.54 9.02 15.99
N SER A 275 -5.45 8.84 17.30
CA SER A 275 -5.16 7.55 17.91
C SER A 275 -6.26 6.54 17.60
N THR A 276 -5.89 5.27 17.47
CA THR A 276 -6.85 4.19 17.27
C THR A 276 -6.76 3.16 18.40
N THR A 277 -7.75 2.27 18.47
CA THR A 277 -7.82 1.23 19.49
C THR A 277 -7.35 -0.11 18.94
N PRO A 278 -6.88 -1.04 19.80
CA PRO A 278 -6.57 -2.40 19.37
C PRO A 278 -7.74 -3.10 18.66
N ALA A 279 -8.98 -2.82 19.06
CA ALA A 279 -10.17 -3.40 18.43
C ALA A 279 -10.27 -3.05 16.93
N VAL A 280 -9.99 -1.81 16.57
CA VAL A 280 -9.97 -1.35 15.18
C VAL A 280 -8.88 -2.06 14.37
N LEU A 281 -7.68 -2.23 14.96
CA LEU A 281 -6.60 -3.00 14.32
C LEU A 281 -7.01 -4.45 14.03
N PHE A 282 -7.75 -5.08 14.95
CA PHE A 282 -8.30 -6.42 14.70
C PHE A 282 -9.35 -6.42 13.57
N GLY A 283 -10.18 -5.39 13.45
CA GLY A 283 -11.09 -5.21 12.31
C GLY A 283 -10.35 -5.15 10.98
N TRP A 284 -9.17 -4.54 10.94
CA TRP A 284 -8.38 -4.37 9.71
C TRP A 284 -7.52 -5.58 9.32
N CYS A 285 -6.95 -6.28 10.29
CA CYS A 285 -5.96 -7.35 10.06
C CYS A 285 -6.47 -8.73 10.49
N GLY A 286 -7.60 -8.81 11.19
CA GLY A 286 -8.04 -10.02 11.84
C GLY A 286 -7.10 -10.45 12.98
N TRP A 287 -7.28 -11.67 13.47
CA TRP A 287 -6.39 -12.27 14.44
C TRP A 287 -4.96 -12.50 13.89
N MET A 288 -4.75 -12.31 12.58
CA MET A 288 -3.41 -12.34 11.98
C MET A 288 -2.47 -11.31 12.62
N LEU A 289 -2.97 -10.20 13.14
CA LEU A 289 -2.17 -9.21 13.88
C LEU A 289 -1.34 -9.83 15.02
N VAL A 290 -1.88 -10.84 15.70
CA VAL A 290 -1.21 -11.54 16.83
C VAL A 290 -0.56 -12.84 16.38
N ILE A 291 -1.24 -13.60 15.53
CA ILE A 291 -0.78 -14.92 15.08
C ILE A 291 0.52 -14.81 14.28
N LEU A 292 0.64 -13.80 13.40
CA LEU A 292 1.82 -13.64 12.55
C LEU A 292 3.09 -13.37 13.35
N PRO A 293 3.15 -12.38 14.26
CA PRO A 293 4.35 -12.17 15.09
C PRO A 293 4.77 -13.41 15.89
N LEU A 294 3.81 -14.14 16.46
CA LEU A 294 4.09 -15.38 17.20
C LEU A 294 4.69 -16.45 16.30
N LEU A 295 4.08 -16.73 15.14
CA LEU A 295 4.57 -17.76 14.21
C LEU A 295 5.92 -17.36 13.59
N LEU A 296 6.13 -16.10 13.25
CA LEU A 296 7.39 -15.59 12.73
C LEU A 296 8.50 -15.68 13.78
N GLY A 297 8.21 -15.33 15.05
CA GLY A 297 9.15 -15.42 16.15
C GLY A 297 9.55 -16.88 16.46
N LEU A 298 8.59 -17.79 16.48
CA LEU A 298 8.84 -19.23 16.68
C LEU A 298 9.68 -19.79 15.52
N ARG A 299 9.36 -19.42 14.29
CA ARG A 299 10.09 -19.86 13.10
C ARG A 299 11.51 -19.31 13.07
N PHE A 300 11.71 -18.06 13.47
CA PHE A 300 13.05 -17.48 13.56
C PHE A 300 13.93 -18.27 14.56
N ARG A 301 13.39 -18.60 15.73
CA ARG A 301 14.12 -19.41 16.72
C ARG A 301 14.50 -20.77 16.18
N ARG A 302 13.63 -21.40 15.39
CA ARG A 302 13.82 -22.76 14.88
C ARG A 302 14.72 -22.81 13.64
N ASP A 303 14.38 -22.00 12.62
CA ASP A 303 14.92 -22.17 11.26
C ASP A 303 15.87 -21.01 10.87
N ARG A 304 16.05 -20.02 11.75
CA ARG A 304 16.86 -18.80 11.50
C ARG A 304 16.42 -18.06 10.23
N VAL A 305 15.13 -18.06 9.91
CA VAL A 305 14.59 -17.43 8.70
C VAL A 305 14.61 -15.92 8.85
N THR A 306 15.58 -15.25 8.21
CA THR A 306 15.86 -13.81 8.29
C THR A 306 14.72 -12.92 7.78
N VAL A 307 13.98 -13.37 6.76
CA VAL A 307 12.80 -12.66 6.23
C VAL A 307 11.74 -12.50 7.32
N GLY A 308 11.58 -13.49 8.20
CA GLY A 308 10.63 -13.41 9.32
C GLY A 308 10.92 -12.24 10.26
N LEU A 309 12.20 -11.90 10.49
CA LEU A 309 12.57 -10.75 11.32
C LEU A 309 12.23 -9.41 10.66
N VAL A 310 12.39 -9.31 9.33
CA VAL A 310 12.01 -8.08 8.61
C VAL A 310 10.52 -7.81 8.80
N PHE A 311 9.68 -8.83 8.53
CA PHE A 311 8.24 -8.66 8.71
C PHE A 311 7.83 -8.47 10.18
N LEU A 312 8.48 -9.16 11.12
CA LEU A 312 8.21 -8.99 12.54
C LEU A 312 8.48 -7.54 12.98
N ALA A 313 9.63 -6.97 12.58
CA ALA A 313 9.98 -5.60 12.90
C ALA A 313 8.99 -4.59 12.28
N LEU A 314 8.63 -4.79 10.99
CA LEU A 314 7.67 -3.94 10.30
C LEU A 314 6.28 -3.99 10.95
N ILE A 315 5.75 -5.19 11.24
CA ILE A 315 4.41 -5.36 11.84
C ILE A 315 4.38 -4.73 13.24
N VAL A 316 5.36 -5.05 14.10
CA VAL A 316 5.38 -4.55 15.49
C VAL A 316 5.52 -3.03 15.52
N ALA A 317 6.44 -2.47 14.74
CA ALA A 317 6.64 -1.02 14.69
C ALA A 317 5.41 -0.29 14.13
N THR A 318 4.85 -0.75 12.99
CA THR A 318 3.67 -0.11 12.41
C THR A 318 2.41 -0.31 13.25
N ALA A 319 2.24 -1.44 13.93
CA ALA A 319 1.15 -1.63 14.90
C ALA A 319 1.24 -0.64 16.06
N GLY A 320 2.45 -0.44 16.63
CA GLY A 320 2.69 0.56 17.65
C GLY A 320 2.39 1.98 17.16
N LEU A 321 2.86 2.34 15.97
CA LEU A 321 2.57 3.64 15.35
C LEU A 321 1.07 3.83 15.06
N THR A 322 0.34 2.76 14.69
CA THR A 322 -1.09 2.83 14.43
C THR A 322 -1.90 3.21 15.67
N LEU A 323 -1.47 2.78 16.85
CA LEU A 323 -2.13 3.17 18.10
C LEU A 323 -2.06 4.68 18.35
N HIS A 324 -1.02 5.37 17.81
CA HIS A 324 -0.89 6.82 17.88
C HIS A 324 -1.57 7.53 16.71
N HIS A 325 -1.46 6.99 15.50
CA HIS A 325 -2.02 7.57 14.27
C HIS A 325 -2.64 6.48 13.39
N ALA A 326 -3.95 6.48 13.21
CA ALA A 326 -4.72 5.49 12.46
C ALA A 326 -4.17 5.24 11.03
N ARG A 327 -3.60 6.25 10.41
CA ARG A 327 -3.01 6.22 9.05
C ARG A 327 -1.92 5.14 8.90
N TRP A 328 -1.21 4.74 9.97
CA TRP A 328 -0.26 3.63 9.94
C TRP A 328 -0.93 2.25 9.76
N GLY A 329 -2.26 2.19 9.95
CA GLY A 329 -3.07 1.00 9.73
C GLY A 329 -2.96 0.41 8.33
N TYR A 330 -2.79 1.25 7.32
CA TYR A 330 -2.54 0.80 5.95
C TYR A 330 -1.29 -0.07 5.85
N PHE A 331 -0.21 0.34 6.50
CA PHE A 331 1.08 -0.36 6.43
C PHE A 331 1.09 -1.62 7.29
N VAL A 332 0.50 -1.59 8.49
CA VAL A 332 0.41 -2.81 9.30
C VAL A 332 -0.41 -3.88 8.60
N ALA A 333 -1.53 -3.52 7.96
CA ALA A 333 -2.36 -4.47 7.22
C ALA A 333 -1.61 -5.03 5.99
N LEU A 334 -0.91 -4.18 5.24
CA LEU A 334 -0.07 -4.59 4.11
C LEU A 334 1.02 -5.57 4.56
N PHE A 335 1.75 -5.26 5.64
CA PHE A 335 2.84 -6.12 6.12
C PHE A 335 2.33 -7.41 6.74
N CYS A 336 1.19 -7.37 7.45
CA CYS A 336 0.50 -8.58 7.89
C CYS A 336 0.17 -9.47 6.69
N ALA A 337 -0.44 -8.93 5.63
CA ALA A 337 -0.77 -9.71 4.45
C ALA A 337 0.48 -10.31 3.79
N MET A 338 1.52 -9.49 3.54
CA MET A 338 2.76 -9.96 2.93
C MET A 338 3.51 -11.01 3.76
N ALA A 339 3.35 -11.01 5.09
CA ALA A 339 3.98 -11.96 6.00
C ALA A 339 3.29 -13.33 6.05
N VAL A 340 2.01 -13.43 5.65
CA VAL A 340 1.21 -14.68 5.71
C VAL A 340 1.93 -15.90 5.15
N PRO A 341 2.55 -15.86 3.95
CA PRO A 341 3.24 -17.02 3.39
C PRO A 341 4.38 -17.56 4.28
N TRP A 342 5.09 -16.63 4.93
CA TRP A 342 6.23 -16.97 5.78
C TRP A 342 5.81 -17.55 7.12
N ALA A 343 4.76 -17.02 7.72
CA ALA A 343 4.25 -17.46 9.00
C ALA A 343 3.51 -18.81 8.87
N LEU A 344 2.56 -18.93 7.93
CA LEU A 344 1.79 -20.16 7.76
C LEU A 344 2.64 -21.33 7.28
N ALA A 345 3.77 -21.09 6.62
CA ALA A 345 4.73 -22.13 6.27
C ALA A 345 5.36 -22.83 7.50
N ALA A 346 5.21 -22.26 8.70
CA ALA A 346 5.61 -22.92 9.95
C ALA A 346 4.73 -24.12 10.28
N GLN A 347 3.50 -24.17 9.77
CA GLN A 347 2.55 -25.26 10.02
C GLN A 347 2.80 -26.45 9.08
N ARG A 348 3.00 -27.63 9.66
CA ARG A 348 3.22 -28.86 8.89
C ARG A 348 1.94 -29.34 8.18
N ARG A 349 0.78 -29.16 8.81
CA ARG A 349 -0.53 -29.60 8.29
C ARG A 349 -1.20 -28.46 7.53
N ARG A 350 -1.30 -28.57 6.21
CA ARG A 350 -1.86 -27.52 5.33
C ARG A 350 -3.31 -27.14 5.68
N TRP A 351 -4.14 -28.11 6.02
CA TRP A 351 -5.54 -27.84 6.38
C TRP A 351 -5.63 -26.98 7.66
N LEU A 352 -4.76 -27.27 8.64
CA LEU A 352 -4.72 -26.48 9.90
C LEU A 352 -4.29 -25.03 9.63
N ALA A 353 -3.31 -24.81 8.75
CA ALA A 353 -2.90 -23.47 8.36
C ALA A 353 -4.03 -22.68 7.72
N TRP A 354 -4.81 -23.32 6.82
CA TRP A 354 -5.99 -22.70 6.22
C TRP A 354 -7.10 -22.46 7.23
N MET A 355 -7.37 -23.38 8.13
CA MET A 355 -8.35 -23.22 9.20
C MET A 355 -7.98 -22.01 10.09
N VAL A 356 -6.72 -21.94 10.55
CA VAL A 356 -6.23 -20.81 11.34
C VAL A 356 -6.39 -19.50 10.58
N PHE A 357 -6.06 -19.48 9.29
CA PHE A 357 -6.22 -18.29 8.46
C PHE A 357 -7.70 -17.86 8.37
N VAL A 358 -8.58 -18.76 7.98
CA VAL A 358 -10.03 -18.46 7.79
C VAL A 358 -10.67 -18.00 9.10
N VAL A 359 -10.42 -18.70 10.21
CA VAL A 359 -10.94 -18.32 11.54
C VAL A 359 -10.38 -16.94 11.96
N SER A 360 -9.13 -16.63 11.60
CA SER A 360 -8.52 -15.34 11.92
C SER A 360 -9.17 -14.14 11.22
N LEU A 361 -9.90 -14.38 10.10
CA LEU A 361 -10.59 -13.31 9.36
C LEU A 361 -11.93 -12.90 9.99
N TRP A 362 -12.37 -13.54 11.07
CA TRP A 362 -13.65 -13.20 11.72
C TRP A 362 -13.81 -11.70 12.06
N PRO A 363 -12.81 -11.01 12.67
CA PRO A 363 -12.94 -9.58 12.92
C PRO A 363 -13.04 -8.74 11.64
N VAL A 364 -12.34 -9.14 10.57
CA VAL A 364 -12.43 -8.51 9.24
C VAL A 364 -13.84 -8.65 8.67
N ALA A 365 -14.44 -9.84 8.77
CA ALA A 365 -15.81 -10.07 8.32
C ALA A 365 -16.84 -9.22 9.10
N ARG A 366 -16.64 -9.07 10.42
CA ARG A 366 -17.48 -8.20 11.24
C ARG A 366 -17.35 -6.72 10.87
N GLU A 367 -16.15 -6.27 10.53
CA GLU A 367 -15.94 -4.88 10.09
C GLU A 367 -16.67 -4.61 8.77
N TRP A 368 -16.65 -5.54 7.84
CA TRP A 368 -17.45 -5.46 6.61
C TRP A 368 -18.95 -5.50 6.87
N ASP A 369 -19.40 -6.34 7.79
CA ASP A 369 -20.81 -6.37 8.20
C ASP A 369 -21.28 -5.01 8.71
N HIS A 370 -20.49 -4.36 9.58
CA HIS A 370 -20.78 -3.02 10.07
C HIS A 370 -20.73 -1.94 8.97
N ALA A 371 -19.80 -2.08 8.00
CA ALA A 371 -19.69 -1.12 6.90
C ALA A 371 -20.87 -1.23 5.92
N LEU A 372 -21.30 -2.47 5.59
CA LEU A 372 -22.36 -2.73 4.63
C LEU A 372 -23.77 -2.60 5.24
N TYR A 373 -23.91 -2.94 6.52
CA TYR A 373 -25.18 -2.94 7.24
C TYR A 373 -25.09 -2.15 8.55
N PRO A 374 -24.92 -0.82 8.47
CA PRO A 374 -24.80 0.01 9.67
C PRO A 374 -26.07 -0.08 10.51
N THR A 375 -25.90 -0.47 11.78
CA THR A 375 -27.00 -0.60 12.75
C THR A 375 -27.34 0.74 13.42
N ASP A 376 -26.47 1.72 13.34
CA ASP A 376 -26.64 3.04 13.93
C ASP A 376 -27.71 3.85 13.18
N ALA A 377 -28.74 4.29 13.92
CA ALA A 377 -29.84 5.10 13.38
C ALA A 377 -29.33 6.44 12.80
N ALA A 378 -28.29 7.03 13.39
CA ALA A 378 -27.68 8.26 12.89
C ALA A 378 -26.97 8.07 11.54
N TRP A 379 -26.44 6.88 11.29
CA TRP A 379 -25.80 6.52 10.02
C TRP A 379 -26.85 6.23 8.94
N ARG A 380 -27.91 5.48 9.28
CA ARG A 380 -29.05 5.20 8.36
C ARG A 380 -29.80 6.45 7.94
N ALA A 381 -29.80 7.49 8.76
CA ALA A 381 -30.41 8.78 8.42
C ALA A 381 -29.53 9.64 7.49
N ARG A 382 -28.26 9.26 7.26
CA ARG A 382 -27.32 9.96 6.36
C ARG A 382 -27.11 9.24 5.03
N ALA A 383 -27.50 7.97 4.94
CA ALA A 383 -27.52 7.18 3.71
C ALA A 383 -28.85 7.37 2.97
#